data_1a8519519896f5a586423bc8e3d76d69
#
_entry.id   1a8519519896f5a586423bc8e3d76d69
#
_cell.length_a   1.000
_cell.length_b   1.000
_cell.length_c   1.000
_cell.angle_alpha   90.00
_cell.angle_beta   90.00
_cell.angle_gamma   90.00
#
_symmetry.space_group_name_H-M   'P 1'
#
loop_
_entity.id
_entity.type
_entity.pdbx_description
1 polymer ?
#
loop_
_entity_poly.entity_id
_entity_poly.type
_entity_poly.pdbx_seq_one_letter_code
_entity_poly.pdbx_strand_id
1 'polypeptide(L)' 'MNDEFLMDDLDDDKTVEFIRNFLPVELKEKFTDDDLYYIIDVIADYYFS' A
#
# COMPACT_ATOMS: atom_id res chain seq x y z
N MET A 1 3.01 17.78 -10.51
CA MET A 1 3.27 17.97 -10.23
C MET A 1 3.90 17.56 -9.24
N ASN A 2 3.78 16.99 -8.79
CA ASN A 2 4.30 16.74 -7.84
C ASN A 2 5.25 15.76 -7.76
N ASP A 3 6.42 15.98 -7.77
CA ASP A 3 7.41 15.05 -7.70
C ASP A 3 7.55 14.52 -6.38
N GLU A 4 6.80 14.98 -5.46
CA GLU A 4 6.92 14.50 -4.18
C GLU A 4 6.51 13.14 -4.01
N PHE A 5 5.84 12.60 -4.99
CA PHE A 5 5.48 11.25 -4.92
C PHE A 5 6.54 10.39 -5.41
N LEU A 6 7.77 10.75 -5.43
CA LEU A 6 8.78 9.89 -5.91
C LEU A 6 8.97 8.71 -5.05
N MET A 7 9.63 7.73 -5.55
CA MET A 7 9.80 6.50 -4.88
C MET A 7 10.50 6.67 -3.59
N ASP A 8 11.22 7.72 -3.40
CA ASP A 8 11.91 7.89 -2.17
C ASP A 8 11.00 7.85 -1.01
N ASP A 9 9.81 8.37 -1.17
CA ASP A 9 8.87 8.41 -0.10
C ASP A 9 7.97 7.23 -0.07
N LEU A 10 8.16 6.28 -0.92
CA LEU A 10 7.30 5.15 -0.98
C LEU A 10 7.71 4.22 0.11
N ASP A 11 7.05 4.31 1.22
CA ASP A 11 7.33 3.47 2.36
C ASP A 11 6.21 2.47 2.50
N ASP A 12 6.53 1.21 2.63
CA ASP A 12 5.51 0.19 2.74
C ASP A 12 4.62 0.43 3.94
N ASP A 13 5.21 0.84 5.05
CA ASP A 13 4.43 1.08 6.24
C ASP A 13 3.41 2.18 6.01
N LYS A 14 3.86 3.26 5.39
CA LYS A 14 2.95 4.37 5.15
C LYS A 14 1.89 4.00 4.14
N THR A 15 2.26 3.21 3.16
CA THR A 15 1.32 2.80 2.15
C THR A 15 0.25 1.91 2.76
N VAL A 16 0.66 0.99 3.61
CA VAL A 16 -0.30 0.11 4.27
C VAL A 16 -1.24 0.94 5.12
N GLU A 17 -0.70 1.90 5.84
CA GLU A 17 -1.52 2.72 6.69
C GLU A 17 -2.52 3.53 5.86
N PHE A 18 -2.08 4.05 4.73
CA PHE A 18 -2.97 4.81 3.87
C PHE A 18 -4.10 3.92 3.36
N ILE A 19 -3.76 2.72 2.94
CA ILE A 19 -4.76 1.80 2.43
C ILE A 19 -5.76 1.43 3.52
N ARG A 20 -5.26 1.14 4.71
CA ARG A 20 -6.15 0.79 5.80
C ARG A 20 -7.12 1.91 6.10
N ASN A 21 -6.66 3.14 6.06
CA ASN A 21 -7.53 4.26 6.33
C ASN A 21 -8.53 4.47 5.21
N PHE A 22 -8.19 4.03 4.01
CA PHE A 22 -9.06 4.23 2.87
C PHE A 22 -10.11 3.14 2.76
N LEU A 23 -9.86 1.98 3.30
CA LEU A 23 -10.76 0.85 3.17
C LEU A 23 -11.96 1.00 4.09
N PRO A 24 -13.11 0.51 3.66
CA PRO A 24 -14.27 0.44 4.54
C PRO A 24 -14.00 -0.55 5.67
N VAL A 25 -14.78 -0.42 6.73
CA VAL A 25 -14.56 -1.24 7.89
C VAL A 25 -14.62 -2.71 7.57
N GLU A 26 -15.54 -3.10 6.71
CA GLU A 26 -15.68 -4.49 6.38
C GLU A 26 -14.40 -5.06 5.80
N LEU A 27 -13.77 -4.30 4.91
CA LEU A 27 -12.56 -4.78 4.31
C LEU A 27 -11.38 -4.69 5.25
N LYS A 28 -11.41 -3.69 6.12
CA LYS A 28 -10.34 -3.59 7.10
C LYS A 28 -10.29 -4.83 7.98
N GLU A 29 -11.44 -5.38 8.28
CA GLU A 29 -11.48 -6.55 9.13
C GLU A 29 -11.08 -7.80 8.39
N LYS A 30 -11.30 -7.82 7.09
CA LYS A 30 -10.95 -8.98 6.34
C LYS A 30 -9.48 -9.08 6.02
N PHE A 31 -8.83 -7.95 5.85
CA PHE A 31 -7.44 -7.95 5.45
C PHE A 31 -6.55 -7.55 6.60
N THR A 32 -5.51 -8.32 6.83
CA THR A 32 -4.55 -7.97 7.86
C THR A 32 -3.46 -7.13 7.22
N ASP A 33 -2.58 -6.60 8.06
CA ASP A 33 -1.47 -5.83 7.55
C ASP A 33 -0.60 -6.69 6.65
N ASP A 34 -0.41 -7.95 7.01
CA ASP A 34 0.38 -8.83 6.19
C ASP A 34 -0.21 -8.96 4.80
N ASP A 35 -1.50 -9.05 4.71
CA ASP A 35 -2.16 -9.13 3.42
C ASP A 35 -1.87 -7.88 2.60
N LEU A 36 -1.92 -6.74 3.23
CA LEU A 36 -1.68 -5.49 2.53
C LEU A 36 -0.25 -5.38 2.07
N TYR A 37 0.68 -5.81 2.91
CA TYR A 37 2.07 -5.80 2.51
C TYR A 37 2.29 -6.70 1.31
N TYR A 38 1.66 -7.85 1.31
CA TYR A 38 1.80 -8.77 0.21
C TYR A 38 1.25 -8.16 -1.08
N ILE A 39 0.11 -7.50 -0.99
CA ILE A 39 -0.50 -6.91 -2.16
C ILE A 39 0.40 -5.80 -2.71
N ILE A 40 0.97 -5.00 -1.84
CA ILE A 40 1.86 -3.94 -2.26
C ILE A 40 3.07 -4.51 -2.97
N ASP A 41 3.58 -5.60 -2.44
CA ASP A 41 4.73 -6.24 -3.04
C ASP A 41 4.41 -6.74 -4.45
N VAL A 42 3.24 -7.30 -4.62
CA VAL A 42 2.82 -7.79 -5.92
C VAL A 42 2.67 -6.63 -6.90
N ILE A 43 2.12 -5.53 -6.44
CA ILE A 43 1.94 -4.38 -7.30
C ILE A 43 3.31 -3.82 -7.71
N ALA A 44 4.23 -3.78 -6.79
CA ALA A 44 5.56 -3.29 -7.10
C ALA A 44 6.22 -4.17 -8.14
N ASP A 45 6.05 -5.48 -7.98
CA ASP A 45 6.59 -6.39 -8.97
C ASP A 45 6.00 -6.13 -10.33
N TYR A 46 4.75 -5.86 -10.38
CA TYR A 46 4.07 -5.63 -11.65
C TYR A 46 4.64 -4.38 -12.33
N TYR A 47 4.86 -3.33 -11.54
CA TYR A 47 5.35 -2.10 -12.12
C TYR A 47 6.82 -2.16 -12.50
N PHE A 48 7.59 -2.93 -11.78
CA PHE A 48 9.01 -2.99 -12.05
C PHE A 48 9.43 -4.20 -12.84
N SER A 49 8.53 -4.99 -13.27
CA SER A 49 8.91 -6.20 -14.01
C SER A 49 9.24 -5.93 -15.48
#